data_07a63193ad5e0742b90f99fabb5c8c7e
#
_entry.id   07a63193ad5e0742b90f99fabb5c8c7e
#
_cell.length_a   1.000
_cell.length_b   1.000
_cell.length_c   1.000
_cell.angle_alpha   90.00
_cell.angle_beta   90.00
_cell.angle_gamma   90.00
#
_symmetry.space_group_name_H-M   'P 1'
#
loop_
_entity.id
_entity.type
_entity.pdbx_description
1 polymer ?
#
loop_
_entity_poly.entity_id
_entity_poly.type
_entity_poly.pdbx_seq_one_letter_code
_entity_poly.pdbx_strand_id
1 'polypeptide(L)'
;MKNKKVIIIICLIVLLLIGVIIFILKPKEDYSDKYVKLIVNAATLKIKLYNNPSAEAFYEKLKNGNLKVVAVDNGGFEKVATLEYSLPMNDETITARAGDVFLYQGNKIVVFYGKNDYSYTKIGKIESTNASYLKSILGNGEVTLEFSL
;
A
#
# COMPACT_ATOMS: atom_id res chain seq x y z
N MET A 1 -41.45 -34.79 -15.09
CA MET A 1 -40.13 -34.77 -14.37
C MET A 1 -39.04 -33.98 -15.10
N LYS A 2 -38.97 -34.00 -16.44
CA LYS A 2 -37.96 -33.27 -17.23
C LYS A 2 -37.99 -31.76 -17.03
N ASN A 3 -39.17 -31.13 -16.94
CA ASN A 3 -39.32 -29.68 -16.80
C ASN A 3 -38.87 -29.12 -15.42
N LYS A 4 -39.01 -29.89 -14.32
CA LYS A 4 -38.55 -29.47 -13.00
C LYS A 4 -37.03 -29.34 -12.92
N LYS A 5 -36.29 -30.27 -13.54
CA LYS A 5 -34.83 -30.20 -13.63
C LYS A 5 -34.32 -28.99 -14.42
N VAL A 6 -35.01 -28.68 -15.54
CA VAL A 6 -34.68 -27.51 -16.37
C VAL A 6 -34.91 -26.21 -15.60
N ILE A 7 -36.03 -26.10 -14.89
CA ILE A 7 -36.33 -24.92 -14.05
C ILE A 7 -35.27 -24.71 -12.97
N ILE A 8 -34.86 -25.78 -12.28
CA ILE A 8 -33.83 -25.70 -11.26
C ILE A 8 -32.48 -25.22 -11.83
N ILE A 9 -32.09 -25.71 -13.00
CA ILE A 9 -30.86 -25.28 -13.67
C ILE A 9 -30.94 -23.79 -14.04
N ILE A 10 -32.07 -23.33 -14.58
CA ILE A 10 -32.25 -21.90 -14.91
C ILE A 10 -32.16 -21.04 -13.65
N CYS A 11 -32.78 -21.43 -12.56
CA CYS A 11 -32.71 -20.70 -11.28
C CYS A 11 -31.26 -20.60 -10.75
N LEU A 12 -30.47 -21.67 -10.86
CA LEU A 12 -29.09 -21.68 -10.44
C LEU A 12 -28.23 -20.74 -11.32
N ILE A 13 -28.45 -20.71 -12.62
CA ILE A 13 -27.75 -19.81 -13.54
C ILE A 13 -28.11 -18.34 -13.22
N VAL A 14 -29.38 -18.04 -12.96
CA VAL A 14 -29.83 -16.69 -12.60
C VAL A 14 -29.22 -16.24 -11.28
N LEU A 15 -29.16 -17.09 -10.26
CA LEU A 15 -28.51 -16.78 -8.98
C LEU A 15 -27.02 -16.52 -9.15
N LEU A 16 -26.35 -17.29 -10.00
CA LEU A 16 -24.92 -17.11 -10.29
C LEU A 16 -24.67 -15.78 -11.03
N LEU A 17 -25.52 -15.42 -12.00
CA LEU A 17 -25.45 -14.15 -12.71
C LEU A 17 -25.70 -12.97 -11.78
N ILE A 18 -26.67 -13.06 -10.89
CA ILE A 18 -26.94 -12.03 -9.86
C ILE A 18 -25.73 -11.85 -8.95
N GLY A 19 -25.11 -12.94 -8.50
CA GLY A 19 -23.90 -12.91 -7.70
C GLY A 19 -22.73 -12.21 -8.39
N VAL A 20 -22.53 -12.49 -9.68
CA VAL A 20 -21.50 -11.83 -10.51
C VAL A 20 -21.81 -10.33 -10.69
N ILE A 21 -23.07 -9.97 -10.94
CA ILE A 21 -23.50 -8.58 -11.08
C ILE A 21 -23.27 -7.80 -9.78
N ILE A 22 -23.63 -8.37 -8.61
CA ILE A 22 -23.40 -7.74 -7.31
C ILE A 22 -21.91 -7.54 -7.06
N PHE A 23 -21.06 -8.50 -7.45
CA PHE A 23 -19.61 -8.38 -7.31
C PHE A 23 -19.02 -7.27 -8.19
N ILE A 24 -19.51 -7.13 -9.44
CA ILE A 24 -19.07 -6.09 -10.38
C ILE A 24 -19.55 -4.69 -9.96
N LEU A 25 -20.75 -4.59 -9.38
CA LEU A 25 -21.36 -3.32 -8.97
C LEU A 25 -20.95 -2.86 -7.56
N LYS A 26 -20.05 -3.56 -6.87
CA LYS A 26 -19.50 -3.04 -5.60
C LYS A 26 -18.84 -1.69 -5.87
N PRO A 27 -19.25 -0.62 -5.16
CA PRO A 27 -18.57 0.64 -5.27
C PRO A 27 -17.09 0.45 -4.91
N LYS A 28 -16.19 0.99 -5.73
CA LYS A 28 -14.76 0.97 -5.42
C LYS A 28 -14.54 1.78 -4.14
N GLU A 29 -13.96 1.16 -3.13
CA GLU A 29 -13.65 1.84 -1.87
C GLU A 29 -12.61 2.94 -2.15
N ASP A 30 -12.83 4.13 -1.58
CA ASP A 30 -11.88 5.23 -1.65
C ASP A 30 -10.85 5.10 -0.51
N TYR A 31 -9.60 4.94 -0.87
CA TYR A 31 -8.50 4.79 0.08
C TYR A 31 -7.84 6.13 0.44
N SER A 32 -8.23 7.26 -0.16
CA SER A 32 -7.65 8.57 0.14
C SER A 32 -7.90 9.06 1.56
N ASP A 33 -8.90 8.50 2.26
CA ASP A 33 -9.20 8.78 3.66
C ASP A 33 -8.65 7.70 4.62
N LYS A 34 -7.94 6.71 4.10
CA LYS A 34 -7.31 5.66 4.91
C LYS A 34 -5.92 6.08 5.36
N TYR A 35 -5.55 5.56 6.50
CA TYR A 35 -4.25 5.83 7.13
C TYR A 35 -3.58 4.53 7.54
N VAL A 36 -2.26 4.57 7.50
CA VAL A 36 -1.38 3.52 8.02
C VAL A 36 -0.44 4.17 9.02
N LYS A 37 -0.22 3.51 10.15
CA LYS A 37 0.81 3.90 11.10
C LYS A 37 2.16 3.34 10.65
N LEU A 38 3.19 4.14 10.70
CA LEU A 38 4.58 3.73 10.59
C LEU A 38 5.26 3.95 11.94
N ILE A 39 5.70 2.85 12.54
CA ILE A 39 6.44 2.88 13.79
C ILE A 39 7.91 2.64 13.45
N VAL A 40 8.77 3.55 13.88
CA VAL A 40 10.22 3.49 13.70
C VAL A 40 10.90 3.99 14.97
N ASN A 41 11.71 3.14 15.59
CA ASN A 41 12.28 3.41 16.91
C ASN A 41 11.17 3.74 17.94
N ALA A 42 11.22 4.91 18.58
CA ALA A 42 10.19 5.40 19.50
C ALA A 42 9.14 6.32 18.85
N ALA A 43 9.22 6.56 17.53
CA ALA A 43 8.32 7.44 16.81
C ALA A 43 7.18 6.67 16.16
N THR A 44 5.98 7.25 16.20
CA THR A 44 4.81 6.78 15.44
C THR A 44 4.41 7.90 14.47
N LEU A 45 4.42 7.56 13.19
CA LEU A 45 4.08 8.45 12.09
C LEU A 45 2.77 8.00 11.44
N LYS A 46 2.03 8.94 10.88
CA LYS A 46 0.77 8.69 10.19
C LYS A 46 0.96 8.88 8.69
N ILE A 47 0.74 7.83 7.92
CA ILE A 47 0.80 7.83 6.46
C ILE A 47 -0.63 7.94 5.94
N LYS A 48 -0.94 9.02 5.22
CA LYS A 48 -2.18 9.15 4.45
C LYS A 48 -1.99 8.44 3.11
N LEU A 49 -2.89 7.51 2.77
CA LEU A 49 -2.78 6.72 1.54
C LEU A 49 -3.23 7.51 0.31
N TYR A 50 -2.70 7.15 -0.84
CA TYR A 50 -3.24 7.54 -2.13
C TYR A 50 -4.38 6.60 -2.56
N ASN A 51 -5.32 7.10 -3.36
CA ASN A 51 -6.42 6.29 -3.90
C ASN A 51 -5.98 5.59 -5.19
N ASN A 52 -5.25 4.49 -5.05
CA ASN A 52 -4.77 3.68 -6.17
C ASN A 52 -4.65 2.19 -5.79
N PRO A 53 -4.57 1.26 -6.77
CA PRO A 53 -4.53 -0.17 -6.51
C PRO A 53 -3.36 -0.64 -5.64
N SER A 54 -2.22 0.06 -5.67
CA SER A 54 -1.04 -0.31 -4.88
C SER A 54 -1.23 0.02 -3.40
N ALA A 55 -1.75 1.22 -3.10
CA ALA A 55 -2.07 1.65 -1.74
C ALA A 55 -3.21 0.81 -1.14
N GLU A 56 -4.23 0.49 -1.95
CA GLU A 56 -5.30 -0.44 -1.59
C GLU A 56 -4.74 -1.80 -1.20
N ALA A 57 -3.95 -2.42 -2.07
CA ALA A 57 -3.35 -3.73 -1.81
C ALA A 57 -2.44 -3.73 -0.58
N PHE A 58 -1.68 -2.65 -0.36
CA PHE A 58 -0.87 -2.49 0.84
C PHE A 58 -1.72 -2.42 2.11
N TYR A 59 -2.79 -1.62 2.11
CA TYR A 59 -3.73 -1.52 3.22
C TYR A 59 -4.40 -2.86 3.53
N GLU A 60 -4.87 -3.58 2.48
CA GLU A 60 -5.51 -4.90 2.64
C GLU A 60 -4.56 -5.94 3.23
N LYS A 61 -3.26 -5.90 2.89
CA LYS A 61 -2.26 -6.77 3.53
C LYS A 61 -2.15 -6.50 5.02
N LEU A 62 -2.21 -5.24 5.45
CA LEU A 62 -2.11 -4.86 6.86
C LEU A 62 -3.35 -5.26 7.69
N LYS A 63 -4.51 -5.50 7.08
CA LYS A 63 -5.68 -6.08 7.77
C LYS A 63 -5.41 -7.49 8.33
N ASN A 64 -4.46 -8.22 7.73
CA ASN A 64 -4.09 -9.56 8.16
C ASN A 64 -2.97 -9.58 9.22
N GLY A 65 -2.49 -8.43 9.64
CA GLY A 65 -1.45 -8.26 10.66
C GLY A 65 -0.44 -7.16 10.32
N ASN A 66 0.32 -6.77 11.32
CA ASN A 66 1.36 -5.76 11.15
C ASN A 66 2.48 -6.29 10.24
N LEU A 67 3.02 -5.40 9.43
CA LEU A 67 4.20 -5.68 8.60
C LEU A 67 5.44 -5.09 9.29
N LYS A 68 6.40 -5.96 9.61
CA LYS A 68 7.68 -5.55 10.18
C LYS A 68 8.80 -5.92 9.23
N VAL A 69 9.56 -4.93 8.78
CA VAL A 69 10.63 -5.11 7.78
C VAL A 69 11.87 -4.32 8.16
N VAL A 70 13.03 -4.84 7.78
CA VAL A 70 14.30 -4.12 7.92
C VAL A 70 14.52 -3.30 6.64
N ALA A 71 14.73 -2.01 6.80
CA ALA A 71 15.03 -1.08 5.72
C ALA A 71 16.49 -0.64 5.80
N VAL A 72 17.13 -0.61 4.64
CA VAL A 72 18.51 -0.15 4.49
C VAL A 72 18.54 1.26 3.92
N ASP A 73 19.60 1.99 4.22
CA ASP A 73 19.83 3.32 3.65
C ASP A 73 20.22 3.21 2.17
N ASN A 74 19.62 4.05 1.34
CA ASN A 74 19.97 4.16 -0.06
C ASN A 74 20.22 5.62 -0.44
N GLY A 75 21.43 5.89 -0.90
CA GLY A 75 21.86 7.20 -1.41
C GLY A 75 21.81 8.35 -0.39
N GLY A 76 21.53 8.12 0.88
CA GLY A 76 21.41 9.15 1.91
C GLY A 76 20.13 9.99 1.79
N PHE A 77 19.10 9.51 1.10
CA PHE A 77 17.84 10.21 0.89
C PHE A 77 16.60 9.34 1.11
N GLU A 78 16.73 8.01 1.21
CA GLU A 78 15.61 7.09 1.38
C GLU A 78 15.98 5.84 2.20
N LYS A 79 14.98 5.21 2.80
CA LYS A 79 15.05 3.86 3.38
C LYS A 79 14.27 2.90 2.51
N VAL A 80 14.90 1.78 2.14
CA VAL A 80 14.34 0.76 1.26
C VAL A 80 14.21 -0.55 2.01
N ALA A 81 13.01 -1.12 2.05
CA ALA A 81 12.74 -2.45 2.60
C ALA A 81 12.11 -3.36 1.55
N THR A 82 12.54 -4.61 1.50
CA THR A 82 11.97 -5.61 0.58
C THR A 82 10.79 -6.31 1.25
N LEU A 83 9.68 -6.36 0.54
CA LEU A 83 8.49 -7.11 0.92
C LEU A 83 8.60 -8.58 0.45
N GLU A 84 8.01 -9.51 1.20
CA GLU A 84 7.93 -10.92 0.81
C GLU A 84 6.89 -11.20 -0.29
N TYR A 85 6.21 -10.17 -0.76
CA TYR A 85 5.16 -10.22 -1.78
C TYR A 85 5.26 -9.02 -2.70
N SER A 86 4.63 -9.11 -3.86
CA SER A 86 4.50 -7.99 -4.79
C SER A 86 3.16 -7.30 -4.65
N LEU A 87 3.15 -5.99 -4.88
CA LEU A 87 1.97 -5.15 -4.97
C LEU A 87 1.75 -4.72 -6.44
N PRO A 88 0.53 -4.37 -6.83
CA PRO A 88 0.28 -3.77 -8.14
C PRO A 88 1.18 -2.55 -8.38
N MET A 89 1.66 -2.38 -9.59
CA MET A 89 2.48 -1.24 -9.98
C MET A 89 1.71 -0.29 -10.90
N ASN A 90 1.95 0.98 -10.70
CA ASN A 90 1.54 2.07 -11.59
C ASN A 90 2.62 3.14 -11.55
N ASP A 91 3.80 2.80 -12.11
CA ASP A 91 4.98 3.63 -12.04
C ASP A 91 4.83 4.90 -12.87
N GLU A 92 5.21 6.02 -12.29
CA GLU A 92 5.30 7.31 -12.93
C GLU A 92 6.63 7.99 -12.57
N THR A 93 7.17 8.76 -13.50
CA THR A 93 8.37 9.56 -13.23
C THR A 93 7.98 10.73 -12.34
N ILE A 94 8.50 10.74 -11.12
CA ILE A 94 8.17 11.74 -10.10
C ILE A 94 9.39 12.19 -9.32
N THR A 95 9.31 13.40 -8.79
CA THR A 95 10.23 13.89 -7.78
C THR A 95 9.75 13.47 -6.40
N ALA A 96 10.37 12.45 -5.82
CA ALA A 96 10.15 12.06 -4.44
C ALA A 96 10.73 13.10 -3.47
N ARG A 97 10.08 13.30 -2.35
CA ARG A 97 10.44 14.26 -1.30
C ARG A 97 10.28 13.65 0.09
N ALA A 98 10.89 14.25 1.07
CA ALA A 98 10.74 13.82 2.47
C ALA A 98 9.27 13.62 2.86
N GLY A 99 8.98 12.46 3.44
CA GLY A 99 7.65 12.00 3.83
C GLY A 99 6.91 11.20 2.77
N ASP A 100 7.38 11.13 1.52
CA ASP A 100 6.79 10.24 0.52
C ASP A 100 7.07 8.78 0.89
N VAL A 101 6.05 7.94 0.70
CA VAL A 101 6.13 6.49 0.84
C VAL A 101 5.71 5.88 -0.48
N PHE A 102 6.66 5.25 -1.18
CA PHE A 102 6.45 4.73 -2.52
C PHE A 102 6.79 3.24 -2.61
N LEU A 103 6.33 2.62 -3.68
CA LEU A 103 6.69 1.27 -4.09
C LEU A 103 7.70 1.37 -5.24
N TYR A 104 8.74 0.57 -5.17
CA TYR A 104 9.75 0.42 -6.21
C TYR A 104 9.86 -1.05 -6.63
N GLN A 105 9.89 -1.31 -7.93
CA GLN A 105 9.98 -2.65 -8.52
C GLN A 105 8.93 -3.65 -7.99
N GLY A 106 7.77 -3.16 -7.57
CA GLY A 106 6.64 -3.98 -7.15
C GLY A 106 6.74 -4.63 -5.76
N ASN A 107 7.92 -4.72 -5.18
CA ASN A 107 8.13 -5.38 -3.89
C ASN A 107 9.08 -4.64 -2.93
N LYS A 108 9.43 -3.40 -3.21
CA LYS A 108 10.24 -2.59 -2.29
C LYS A 108 9.43 -1.41 -1.79
N ILE A 109 9.18 -1.34 -0.49
CA ILE A 109 8.61 -0.16 0.15
C ILE A 109 9.73 0.83 0.45
N VAL A 110 9.53 2.09 0.07
CA VAL A 110 10.55 3.15 0.16
C VAL A 110 9.99 4.30 0.97
N VAL A 111 10.73 4.73 1.99
CA VAL A 111 10.40 5.90 2.83
C VAL A 111 11.44 6.97 2.60
N PHE A 112 11.01 8.11 2.04
CA PHE A 112 11.91 9.22 1.70
C PHE A 112 12.10 10.17 2.86
N TYR A 113 13.34 10.55 3.10
CA TYR A 113 13.73 11.66 3.98
C TYR A 113 14.56 12.74 3.26
N GLY A 114 14.82 12.52 1.97
CA GLY A 114 15.48 13.46 1.06
C GLY A 114 14.70 13.61 -0.24
N LYS A 115 15.42 13.94 -1.32
CA LYS A 115 14.86 14.13 -2.66
C LYS A 115 15.49 13.15 -3.64
N ASN A 116 14.67 12.57 -4.53
CA ASN A 116 15.13 11.79 -5.68
C ASN A 116 14.15 11.92 -6.85
N ASP A 117 14.66 11.93 -8.07
CA ASP A 117 13.88 11.94 -9.31
C ASP A 117 14.01 10.57 -9.98
N TYR A 118 12.95 9.77 -9.95
CA TYR A 118 12.94 8.42 -10.54
C TYR A 118 11.53 7.94 -10.84
N SER A 119 11.39 6.69 -11.28
CA SER A 119 10.09 6.06 -11.54
C SER A 119 9.64 5.22 -10.33
N TYR A 120 8.50 5.58 -9.76
CA TYR A 120 7.92 4.96 -8.57
C TYR A 120 6.41 4.83 -8.69
N THR A 121 5.85 3.90 -7.92
CA THR A 121 4.41 3.83 -7.67
C THR A 121 4.09 4.45 -6.30
N LYS A 122 3.15 5.37 -6.24
CA LYS A 122 2.76 6.05 -4.99
C LYS A 122 2.00 5.11 -4.05
N ILE A 123 2.35 5.11 -2.77
CA ILE A 123 1.61 4.42 -1.70
C ILE A 123 0.93 5.44 -0.80
N GLY A 124 1.67 6.39 -0.24
CA GLY A 124 1.13 7.38 0.67
C GLY A 124 2.10 8.50 0.99
N LYS A 125 1.67 9.38 1.89
CA LYS A 125 2.44 10.52 2.39
C LYS A 125 2.39 10.56 3.92
N ILE A 126 3.53 10.68 4.56
CA ILE A 126 3.63 10.93 6.01
C ILE A 126 3.18 12.36 6.28
N GLU A 127 2.19 12.51 7.14
CA GLU A 127 1.67 13.82 7.55
C GLU A 127 2.55 14.47 8.62
N SER A 128 2.51 15.79 8.68
CA SER A 128 3.13 16.58 9.75
C SER A 128 4.60 16.25 10.01
N THR A 129 5.41 16.14 8.95
CA THR A 129 6.83 15.78 9.02
C THR A 129 7.69 16.69 8.17
N ASN A 130 9.01 16.61 8.38
CA ASN A 130 10.02 17.27 7.55
C ASN A 130 11.29 16.40 7.41
N ALA A 131 12.16 16.78 6.49
CA ALA A 131 13.37 16.02 6.16
C ALA A 131 14.30 15.81 7.36
N SER A 132 14.54 16.85 8.17
CA SER A 132 15.42 16.79 9.34
C SER A 132 14.92 15.84 10.40
N TYR A 133 13.62 15.91 10.70
CA TYR A 133 12.98 15.01 11.66
C TYR A 133 13.01 13.56 11.17
N LEU A 134 12.62 13.31 9.91
CA LEU A 134 12.68 11.96 9.35
C LEU A 134 14.09 11.40 9.36
N LYS A 135 15.09 12.20 8.97
CA LYS A 135 16.48 11.77 9.02
C LYS A 135 16.92 11.42 10.45
N SER A 136 16.46 12.16 11.45
CA SER A 136 16.83 11.90 12.86
C SER A 136 16.27 10.58 13.39
N ILE A 137 15.03 10.20 13.00
CA ILE A 137 14.39 8.97 13.48
C ILE A 137 14.72 7.74 12.63
N LEU A 138 14.92 7.91 11.32
CA LEU A 138 15.33 6.83 10.42
C LEU A 138 16.84 6.50 10.58
N GLY A 139 17.62 7.47 10.99
CA GLY A 139 19.05 7.28 11.27
C GLY A 139 19.88 6.94 10.04
N ASN A 140 21.11 6.51 10.30
CA ASN A 140 22.02 5.98 9.29
C ASN A 140 22.00 4.45 9.33
N GLY A 141 22.27 3.79 8.18
CA GLY A 141 22.32 2.33 8.09
C GLY A 141 20.92 1.68 8.12
N GLU A 142 20.82 0.54 8.79
CA GLU A 142 19.58 -0.24 8.86
C GLU A 142 18.65 0.28 9.96
N VAL A 143 17.35 0.19 9.69
CA VAL A 143 16.30 0.49 10.66
C VAL A 143 15.11 -0.44 10.47
N THR A 144 14.47 -0.83 11.55
CA THR A 144 13.21 -1.59 11.47
C THR A 144 12.04 -0.63 11.28
N LEU A 145 11.25 -0.88 10.24
CA LEU A 145 9.98 -0.21 9.98
C LEU A 145 8.85 -1.18 10.33
N GLU A 146 7.88 -0.73 11.11
CA GLU A 146 6.67 -1.48 11.39
C GLU A 146 5.46 -0.69 10.89
N PHE A 147 4.68 -1.30 9.99
CA PHE A 147 3.45 -0.73 9.45
C PHE A 147 2.25 -1.44 10.07
N SER A 148 1.24 -0.66 10.51
CA SER A 148 -0.01 -1.17 11.10
C SER A 148 -1.20 -0.27 10.77
N LEU A 149 -2.41 -0.78 10.98
CA LEU A 149 -3.67 -0.01 10.91
C LEU A 149 -4.00 0.68 12.22
#